data_a99ef839448c34e8993161d1b281a2da
#
_entry.id   a99ef839448c34e8993161d1b281a2da
#
_cell.length_a   1.000
_cell.length_b   1.000
_cell.length_c   1.000
_cell.angle_alpha   90.00
_cell.angle_beta   90.00
_cell.angle_gamma   90.00
#
_symmetry.space_group_name_H-M   'P 1'
#
loop_
_entity.id
_entity.type
_entity.pdbx_description
1 polymer ?
#
loop_
_entity_poly.entity_id
_entity_poly.type
_entity_poly.pdbx_seq_one_letter_code
_entity_poly.pdbx_strand_id
1 'polypeptide(L)'
;MDDSLKDSWVPEGPISKTIRERIEKSGKRFHANDNISEYIKDGELEKLQEEVQEKMQALLSSLVIDTEKDHNTQDTARRVAKMWLREVFGGRYKPMPKVTSFPNMGYKSMYTSGPISIRSTCAHHFQNIVGNAWVGIIPNGEVIGLSKFNRIVHHIA
;
A
#
# COMPACT_ATOMS: atom_id res chain seq x y z
N MET A 1 -33.55 -21.56 -18.43
CA MET A 1 -33.08 -20.21 -18.77
C MET A 1 -31.69 -20.10 -18.20
N ASP A 2 -30.76 -20.00 -19.11
CA ASP A 2 -29.31 -20.18 -18.88
C ASP A 2 -28.71 -18.86 -18.35
N ASP A 3 -28.24 -18.89 -17.09
CA ASP A 3 -27.63 -17.75 -16.40
C ASP A 3 -26.10 -17.92 -16.35
N SER A 4 -25.51 -18.32 -17.47
CA SER A 4 -24.10 -18.71 -17.62
C SER A 4 -23.26 -17.75 -18.47
N LEU A 5 -23.50 -16.45 -18.40
CA LEU A 5 -22.59 -15.46 -19.00
C LEU A 5 -22.30 -14.36 -17.97
N LYS A 6 -21.68 -14.71 -16.85
CA LYS A 6 -20.85 -13.75 -16.13
C LYS A 6 -19.61 -13.54 -16.97
N ASP A 7 -19.62 -12.45 -17.73
CA ASP A 7 -18.48 -11.93 -18.49
C ASP A 7 -17.22 -11.94 -17.61
N SER A 8 -16.40 -12.95 -17.73
CA SER A 8 -15.05 -12.95 -17.24
C SER A 8 -14.21 -12.10 -18.19
N TRP A 9 -14.40 -10.77 -18.13
CA TRP A 9 -13.52 -9.86 -18.83
C TRP A 9 -12.10 -10.05 -18.29
N VAL A 10 -11.26 -10.72 -19.03
CA VAL A 10 -9.82 -10.85 -18.76
C VAL A 10 -9.16 -9.66 -19.45
N PRO A 11 -8.53 -8.74 -18.72
CA PRO A 11 -7.83 -7.63 -19.34
C PRO A 11 -6.75 -8.14 -20.28
N GLU A 12 -6.77 -7.72 -21.53
CA GLU A 12 -5.64 -7.92 -22.44
C GLU A 12 -4.48 -7.03 -21.98
N GLY A 13 -3.41 -7.63 -21.46
CA GLY A 13 -2.19 -6.94 -21.06
C GLY A 13 -1.97 -6.89 -19.54
N PRO A 14 -0.94 -6.17 -19.10
CA PRO A 14 -0.55 -6.12 -17.70
C PRO A 14 -1.63 -5.48 -16.83
N ILE A 15 -1.89 -6.07 -15.65
CA ILE A 15 -2.94 -5.60 -14.73
C ILE A 15 -2.69 -4.16 -14.27
N SER A 16 -1.44 -3.75 -14.15
CA SER A 16 -1.07 -2.37 -13.82
C SER A 16 -1.63 -1.35 -14.82
N LYS A 17 -1.69 -1.70 -16.11
CA LYS A 17 -2.30 -0.86 -17.16
C LYS A 17 -3.79 -0.70 -16.92
N THR A 18 -4.50 -1.78 -16.66
CA THR A 18 -5.94 -1.77 -16.38
C THR A 18 -6.30 -0.91 -15.17
N ILE A 19 -5.53 -1.06 -14.07
CA ILE A 19 -5.73 -0.25 -12.86
C ILE A 19 -5.48 1.22 -13.16
N ARG A 20 -4.41 1.54 -13.88
CA ARG A 20 -4.04 2.90 -14.27
C ARG A 20 -5.13 3.57 -15.11
N GLU A 21 -5.62 2.90 -16.13
CA GLU A 21 -6.72 3.40 -16.98
C GLU A 21 -8.00 3.66 -16.19
N ARG A 22 -8.28 2.84 -15.19
CA ARG A 22 -9.43 3.02 -14.28
C ARG A 22 -9.30 4.28 -13.44
N ILE A 23 -8.10 4.56 -12.92
CA ILE A 23 -7.80 5.78 -12.16
C ILE A 23 -7.91 7.01 -13.07
N GLU A 24 -7.30 6.96 -14.26
CA GLU A 24 -7.33 8.07 -15.23
C GLU A 24 -8.76 8.41 -15.67
N LYS A 25 -9.59 7.40 -15.96
CA LYS A 25 -11.02 7.58 -16.28
C LYS A 25 -11.81 8.24 -15.15
N SER A 26 -11.40 8.08 -13.90
CA SER A 26 -12.02 8.76 -12.74
C SER A 26 -11.54 10.21 -12.54
N GLY A 27 -10.58 10.68 -13.33
CA GLY A 27 -9.97 12.01 -13.19
C GLY A 27 -9.08 12.14 -11.95
N LYS A 28 -8.68 11.03 -11.33
CA LYS A 28 -7.81 11.02 -10.16
C LYS A 28 -6.35 10.82 -10.57
N ARG A 29 -5.46 11.28 -9.70
CA ARG A 29 -4.03 11.06 -9.85
C ARG A 29 -3.62 9.77 -9.11
N PHE A 30 -2.42 9.28 -9.43
CA PHE A 30 -1.82 8.09 -8.78
C PHE A 30 -0.34 8.31 -8.46
N HIS A 31 -0.03 9.46 -7.84
CA HIS A 31 1.32 9.77 -7.37
C HIS A 31 1.78 8.74 -6.33
N ALA A 32 3.09 8.70 -6.03
CA ALA A 32 3.68 7.68 -5.18
C ALA A 32 2.98 7.51 -3.82
N ASN A 33 2.55 8.62 -3.20
CA ASN A 33 1.92 8.62 -1.88
C ASN A 33 0.37 8.58 -1.92
N ASP A 34 -0.23 8.48 -3.11
CA ASP A 34 -1.70 8.40 -3.20
C ASP A 34 -2.17 6.97 -2.89
N ASN A 35 -3.20 6.83 -2.07
CA ASN A 35 -3.90 5.56 -1.90
C ASN A 35 -4.76 5.29 -3.14
N ILE A 36 -4.64 4.09 -3.71
CA ILE A 36 -5.36 3.65 -4.90
C ILE A 36 -6.23 2.42 -4.67
N SER A 37 -6.46 2.06 -3.41
CA SER A 37 -7.17 0.83 -3.05
C SER A 37 -8.58 0.73 -3.62
N GLU A 38 -9.28 1.85 -3.80
CA GLU A 38 -10.62 1.90 -4.38
C GLU A 38 -10.66 1.47 -5.87
N TYR A 39 -9.51 1.49 -6.56
CA TYR A 39 -9.38 1.12 -7.96
C TYR A 39 -8.89 -0.32 -8.17
N ILE A 40 -8.65 -1.04 -7.08
CA ILE A 40 -8.17 -2.43 -7.12
C ILE A 40 -9.33 -3.35 -6.78
N LYS A 41 -9.71 -4.21 -7.71
CA LYS A 41 -10.75 -5.21 -7.51
C LYS A 41 -10.19 -6.47 -6.85
N ASP A 42 -11.10 -7.33 -6.39
CA ASP A 42 -10.73 -8.62 -5.80
C ASP A 42 -9.87 -9.45 -6.77
N GLY A 43 -8.77 -10.00 -6.27
CA GLY A 43 -7.80 -10.79 -7.04
C GLY A 43 -6.84 -9.98 -7.91
N GLU A 44 -7.01 -8.66 -8.08
CA GLU A 44 -6.11 -7.85 -8.89
C GLU A 44 -4.78 -7.53 -8.18
N LEU A 45 -4.77 -7.50 -6.85
CA LEU A 45 -3.53 -7.27 -6.10
C LEU A 45 -2.56 -8.46 -6.23
N GLU A 46 -3.09 -9.67 -6.30
CA GLU A 46 -2.34 -10.89 -6.57
C GLU A 46 -1.71 -10.85 -7.96
N LYS A 47 -2.50 -10.51 -8.98
CA LYS A 47 -2.02 -10.34 -10.36
C LYS A 47 -0.97 -9.23 -10.49
N LEU A 48 -1.16 -8.12 -9.76
CA LEU A 48 -0.19 -7.03 -9.71
C LEU A 48 1.13 -7.50 -9.05
N GLN A 49 1.04 -8.35 -8.02
CA GLN A 49 2.23 -8.93 -7.39
C GLN A 49 2.99 -9.85 -8.35
N GLU A 50 2.29 -10.66 -9.15
CA GLU A 50 2.89 -11.49 -10.20
C GLU A 50 3.58 -10.64 -11.26
N GLU A 51 2.92 -9.58 -11.75
CA GLU A 51 3.51 -8.64 -12.70
C GLU A 51 4.77 -7.97 -12.14
N VAL A 52 4.73 -7.51 -10.89
CA VAL A 52 5.92 -6.91 -10.23
C VAL A 52 7.02 -7.93 -10.05
N GLN A 53 6.70 -9.19 -9.74
CA GLN A 53 7.70 -10.27 -9.65
C GLN A 53 8.42 -10.49 -10.99
N GLU A 54 7.68 -10.52 -12.10
CA GLU A 54 8.27 -10.65 -13.44
C GLU A 54 9.23 -9.49 -13.76
N LYS A 55 8.82 -8.25 -13.46
CA LYS A 55 9.67 -7.07 -13.68
C LYS A 55 10.89 -7.08 -12.77
N MET A 56 10.75 -7.54 -11.54
CA MET A 56 11.86 -7.70 -10.59
C MET A 56 12.85 -8.77 -11.07
N GLN A 57 12.35 -9.89 -11.61
CA GLN A 57 13.19 -10.93 -12.20
C GLN A 57 14.01 -10.38 -13.39
N ALA A 58 13.36 -9.59 -14.24
CA ALA A 58 14.05 -8.94 -15.35
C ALA A 58 15.13 -7.93 -14.87
N LEU A 59 14.81 -7.19 -13.80
CA LEU A 59 15.78 -6.28 -13.18
C LEU A 59 17.01 -7.03 -12.63
N LEU A 60 16.81 -8.11 -11.89
CA LEU A 60 17.90 -8.93 -11.35
C LEU A 60 18.78 -9.49 -12.48
N SER A 61 18.18 -9.96 -13.56
CA SER A 61 18.89 -10.43 -14.74
C SER A 61 19.72 -9.31 -15.39
N SER A 62 19.18 -8.08 -15.47
CA SER A 62 19.89 -6.91 -15.99
C SER A 62 21.06 -6.47 -15.10
N LEU A 63 20.98 -6.76 -13.80
CA LEU A 63 22.07 -6.56 -12.84
C LEU A 63 23.10 -7.70 -12.87
N VAL A 64 22.95 -8.67 -13.77
CA VAL A 64 23.83 -9.84 -13.93
C VAL A 64 23.87 -10.70 -12.65
N ILE A 65 22.75 -10.81 -11.96
CA ILE A 65 22.58 -11.65 -10.77
C ILE A 65 22.06 -13.03 -11.22
N ASP A 66 22.78 -14.09 -10.84
CA ASP A 66 22.36 -15.47 -11.11
C ASP A 66 21.24 -15.88 -10.14
N THR A 67 20.01 -15.86 -10.64
CA THR A 67 18.82 -16.27 -9.87
C THR A 67 18.44 -17.75 -10.07
N GLU A 68 19.20 -18.49 -10.89
CA GLU A 68 18.96 -19.89 -11.14
C GLU A 68 19.80 -20.80 -10.23
N LYS A 69 21.08 -20.48 -10.06
CA LYS A 69 22.06 -21.31 -9.34
C LYS A 69 22.39 -20.78 -7.97
N ASP A 70 22.26 -19.48 -7.72
CA ASP A 70 22.51 -18.90 -6.39
C ASP A 70 21.27 -19.08 -5.50
N HIS A 71 21.39 -19.99 -4.53
CA HIS A 71 20.32 -20.30 -3.55
C HIS A 71 19.87 -19.07 -2.73
N ASN A 72 20.66 -18.01 -2.62
CA ASN A 72 20.26 -16.77 -1.93
C ASN A 72 19.28 -15.95 -2.74
N THR A 73 19.37 -16.01 -4.08
CA THR A 73 18.63 -15.12 -5.00
C THR A 73 17.51 -15.80 -5.79
N GLN A 74 17.40 -17.14 -5.76
CA GLN A 74 16.38 -17.89 -6.48
C GLN A 74 14.95 -17.37 -6.27
N ASP A 75 14.59 -16.97 -5.05
CA ASP A 75 13.26 -16.48 -4.69
C ASP A 75 13.18 -14.96 -4.52
N THR A 76 14.24 -14.21 -4.83
CA THR A 76 14.34 -12.78 -4.53
C THR A 76 13.25 -12.00 -5.23
N ALA A 77 12.99 -12.23 -6.51
CA ALA A 77 11.95 -11.53 -7.26
C ALA A 77 10.57 -11.65 -6.58
N ARG A 78 10.19 -12.85 -6.19
CA ARG A 78 8.91 -13.14 -5.52
C ARG A 78 8.84 -12.49 -4.13
N ARG A 79 9.93 -12.60 -3.34
CA ARG A 79 10.00 -12.02 -1.98
C ARG A 79 9.91 -10.50 -2.02
N VAL A 80 10.63 -9.86 -2.94
CA VAL A 80 10.62 -8.40 -3.09
C VAL A 80 9.27 -7.91 -3.58
N ALA A 81 8.66 -8.55 -4.57
CA ALA A 81 7.32 -8.20 -5.05
C ALA A 81 6.29 -8.26 -3.92
N LYS A 82 6.28 -9.36 -3.14
CA LYS A 82 5.40 -9.51 -1.98
C LYS A 82 5.65 -8.42 -0.93
N MET A 83 6.91 -8.19 -0.55
CA MET A 83 7.30 -7.17 0.42
C MET A 83 6.83 -5.78 -0.02
N TRP A 84 7.06 -5.40 -1.27
CA TRP A 84 6.67 -4.09 -1.77
C TRP A 84 5.16 -3.87 -1.74
N LEU A 85 4.36 -4.82 -2.24
CA LEU A 85 2.91 -4.62 -2.32
C LEU A 85 2.19 -4.80 -0.98
N ARG A 86 2.73 -5.65 -0.08
CA ARG A 86 2.02 -6.00 1.15
C ARG A 86 2.50 -5.25 2.38
N GLU A 87 3.75 -4.79 2.37
CA GLU A 87 4.43 -4.19 3.52
C GLU A 87 4.83 -2.74 3.21
N VAL A 88 5.80 -2.54 2.30
CA VAL A 88 6.41 -1.23 2.03
C VAL A 88 5.42 -0.23 1.45
N PHE A 89 4.65 -0.63 0.44
CA PHE A 89 3.60 0.20 -0.16
C PHE A 89 2.19 -0.25 0.26
N GLY A 90 2.09 -0.98 1.37
CA GLY A 90 0.82 -1.55 1.81
C GLY A 90 -0.29 -0.53 2.02
N GLY A 91 0.04 0.67 2.50
CA GLY A 91 -0.90 1.77 2.66
C GLY A 91 -1.46 2.32 1.34
N ARG A 92 -0.71 2.16 0.22
CA ARG A 92 -1.17 2.53 -1.12
C ARG A 92 -2.29 1.63 -1.62
N TYR A 93 -2.24 0.34 -1.30
CA TYR A 93 -3.11 -0.70 -1.85
C TYR A 93 -4.21 -1.17 -0.90
N LYS A 94 -4.22 -0.70 0.33
CA LYS A 94 -5.22 -1.06 1.34
C LYS A 94 -6.09 0.14 1.68
N PRO A 95 -7.38 -0.05 1.98
CA PRO A 95 -8.23 1.03 2.44
C PRO A 95 -7.73 1.61 3.78
N MET A 96 -7.99 2.90 4.00
CA MET A 96 -7.67 3.56 5.27
C MET A 96 -8.29 2.79 6.45
N PRO A 97 -7.58 2.59 7.54
CA PRO A 97 -8.13 1.95 8.73
C PRO A 97 -9.37 2.66 9.25
N LYS A 98 -10.40 1.90 9.61
CA LYS A 98 -11.60 2.47 10.23
C LYS A 98 -11.24 3.15 11.55
N VAL A 99 -11.68 4.40 11.68
CA VAL A 99 -11.50 5.21 12.88
C VAL A 99 -12.84 5.30 13.60
N THR A 100 -12.84 4.93 14.88
CA THR A 100 -14.03 5.12 15.74
C THR A 100 -13.81 6.39 16.54
N SER A 101 -14.76 7.30 16.46
CA SER A 101 -14.78 8.53 17.27
C SER A 101 -15.79 8.41 18.42
N PHE A 102 -15.62 9.25 19.42
CA PHE A 102 -16.47 9.38 20.59
C PHE A 102 -16.74 10.87 20.83
N PRO A 103 -17.92 11.24 21.38
CA PRO A 103 -18.18 12.62 21.76
C PRO A 103 -17.12 13.13 22.75
N ASN A 104 -16.61 14.33 22.50
CA ASN A 104 -15.71 15.01 23.43
C ASN A 104 -16.52 15.68 24.54
N MET A 105 -16.33 15.23 25.78
CA MET A 105 -17.02 15.76 26.95
C MET A 105 -16.38 17.06 27.51
N GLY A 106 -15.81 17.88 26.61
CA GLY A 106 -15.27 19.21 26.96
C GLY A 106 -13.75 19.27 27.18
N TYR A 107 -13.03 18.21 26.85
CA TYR A 107 -11.56 18.24 26.88
C TYR A 107 -11.01 19.13 25.77
N LYS A 108 -10.21 20.14 26.14
CA LYS A 108 -9.69 21.17 25.21
C LYS A 108 -8.17 21.21 25.16
N SER A 109 -7.50 20.51 26.05
CA SER A 109 -6.04 20.50 26.09
C SER A 109 -5.45 19.61 25.00
N MET A 110 -4.27 19.97 24.52
CA MET A 110 -3.52 19.09 23.62
C MET A 110 -3.06 17.83 24.37
N TYR A 111 -3.16 16.70 23.72
CA TYR A 111 -2.52 15.47 24.16
C TYR A 111 -1.65 14.90 23.04
N THR A 112 -0.67 14.07 23.39
CA THR A 112 0.28 13.50 22.44
C THR A 112 0.22 11.98 22.49
N SER A 113 0.44 11.36 21.33
CA SER A 113 0.62 9.92 21.17
C SER A 113 1.97 9.67 20.51
N GLY A 114 2.81 8.87 21.15
CA GLY A 114 4.16 8.54 20.68
C GLY A 114 5.06 8.05 21.81
N PRO A 115 6.25 7.56 21.49
CA PRO A 115 6.79 7.39 20.14
C PRO A 115 6.07 6.28 19.35
N ILE A 116 5.78 6.55 18.07
CA ILE A 116 5.25 5.57 17.12
C ILE A 116 6.37 5.22 16.16
N SER A 117 6.86 3.99 16.21
CA SER A 117 7.90 3.53 15.27
C SER A 117 7.37 3.55 13.85
N ILE A 118 8.07 4.19 12.94
CA ILE A 118 7.71 4.26 11.53
C ILE A 118 8.78 3.59 10.66
N ARG A 119 8.29 2.95 9.61
CA ARG A 119 9.10 2.46 8.50
C ARG A 119 8.43 2.91 7.21
N SER A 120 9.14 3.66 6.42
CA SER A 120 8.68 4.20 5.16
C SER A 120 9.74 3.99 4.09
N THR A 121 9.41 4.33 2.86
CA THR A 121 10.35 4.23 1.75
C THR A 121 10.35 5.52 0.96
N CYS A 122 11.55 6.09 0.76
CA CYS A 122 11.72 7.28 -0.04
C CYS A 122 11.31 7.04 -1.49
N ALA A 123 10.37 7.85 -1.99
CA ALA A 123 9.87 7.73 -3.36
C ALA A 123 10.94 7.99 -4.45
N HIS A 124 12.05 8.66 -4.10
CA HIS A 124 13.11 9.01 -5.07
C HIS A 124 14.04 7.84 -5.37
N HIS A 125 14.48 7.11 -4.35
CA HIS A 125 15.51 6.07 -4.48
C HIS A 125 15.11 4.73 -3.87
N PHE A 126 13.88 4.60 -3.41
CA PHE A 126 13.37 3.43 -2.68
C PHE A 126 14.21 3.03 -1.45
N GLN A 127 14.93 3.99 -0.87
CA GLN A 127 15.67 3.78 0.36
C GLN A 127 14.74 3.78 1.57
N ASN A 128 15.02 2.88 2.51
CA ASN A 128 14.24 2.77 3.74
C ASN A 128 14.44 4.00 4.63
N ILE A 129 13.33 4.52 5.14
CA ILE A 129 13.27 5.57 6.16
C ILE A 129 12.79 4.91 7.44
N VAL A 130 13.56 5.02 8.52
CA VAL A 130 13.24 4.46 9.82
C VAL A 130 13.31 5.56 10.86
N GLY A 131 12.32 5.64 11.74
CA GLY A 131 12.30 6.67 12.78
C GLY A 131 11.12 6.51 13.73
N ASN A 132 10.87 7.57 14.50
CA ASN A 132 9.73 7.66 15.39
C ASN A 132 8.94 8.93 15.10
N ALA A 133 7.61 8.82 15.20
CA ALA A 133 6.69 9.93 15.10
C ALA A 133 5.99 10.20 16.44
N TRP A 134 5.64 11.45 16.65
CA TRP A 134 4.75 11.91 17.72
C TRP A 134 3.60 12.67 17.09
N VAL A 135 2.38 12.36 17.50
CA VAL A 135 1.16 13.00 16.99
C VAL A 135 0.59 13.86 18.13
N GLY A 136 0.54 15.17 17.92
CA GLY A 136 -0.15 16.10 18.82
C GLY A 136 -1.60 16.29 18.36
N ILE A 137 -2.55 16.20 19.28
CA ILE A 137 -3.98 16.25 19.00
C ILE A 137 -4.62 17.31 19.89
N ILE A 138 -5.33 18.25 19.28
CA ILE A 138 -6.23 19.19 19.96
C ILE A 138 -7.65 18.76 19.60
N PRO A 139 -8.41 18.14 20.51
CA PRO A 139 -9.74 17.67 20.21
C PRO A 139 -10.73 18.81 20.06
N ASN A 140 -11.74 18.61 19.20
CA ASN A 140 -12.88 19.51 19.07
C ASN A 140 -14.14 18.79 19.55
N GLY A 141 -15.17 18.66 18.75
CA GLY A 141 -16.45 17.98 19.10
C GLY A 141 -16.31 16.48 19.30
N GLU A 142 -15.28 15.86 18.77
CA GLU A 142 -15.02 14.42 18.86
C GLU A 142 -13.56 14.12 19.24
N VAL A 143 -13.36 12.94 19.81
CA VAL A 143 -12.04 12.33 20.07
C VAL A 143 -12.00 10.95 19.46
N ILE A 144 -10.80 10.49 19.08
CA ILE A 144 -10.58 9.12 18.58
C ILE A 144 -9.73 8.33 19.58
N GLY A 145 -9.91 7.01 19.58
CA GLY A 145 -9.13 6.14 20.45
C GLY A 145 -7.63 6.22 20.16
N LEU A 146 -6.78 6.26 21.18
CA LEU A 146 -5.32 6.41 21.07
C LEU A 146 -4.68 5.39 20.14
N SER A 147 -5.14 4.13 20.16
CA SER A 147 -4.64 3.08 19.28
C SER A 147 -4.90 3.34 17.77
N LYS A 148 -5.79 4.27 17.44
CA LYS A 148 -6.09 4.61 16.03
C LYS A 148 -4.97 5.45 15.41
N PHE A 149 -4.30 6.29 16.21
CA PHE A 149 -3.17 7.08 15.71
C PHE A 149 -2.04 6.17 15.18
N ASN A 150 -1.69 5.13 15.94
CA ASN A 150 -0.69 4.15 15.49
C ASN A 150 -1.07 3.53 14.14
N ARG A 151 -2.34 3.11 13.99
CA ARG A 151 -2.82 2.48 12.74
C ARG A 151 -2.80 3.46 11.57
N ILE A 152 -3.19 4.72 11.78
CA ILE A 152 -3.16 5.77 10.76
C ILE A 152 -1.72 6.05 10.34
N VAL A 153 -0.83 6.26 11.32
CA VAL A 153 0.60 6.53 11.05
C VAL A 153 1.23 5.38 10.26
N HIS A 154 1.03 4.13 10.68
CA HIS A 154 1.55 2.97 9.96
C HIS A 154 0.91 2.74 8.58
N HIS A 155 -0.27 3.28 8.34
CA HIS A 155 -0.92 3.21 7.03
C HIS A 155 -0.38 4.24 6.05
N ILE A 156 0.02 5.42 6.56
CA ILE A 156 0.50 6.56 5.76
C ILE A 156 2.01 6.48 5.54
N ALA A 157 2.76 5.98 6.52
CA ALA A 157 4.21 5.82 6.46
C ALA A 157 4.57 4.60 5.61
#